data_09e34c57a55cfa64462c3ed40bbbb093
#
_entry.id   09e34c57a55cfa64462c3ed40bbbb093
#
_cell.length_a   1.000
_cell.length_b   1.000
_cell.length_c   1.000
_cell.angle_alpha   90.00
_cell.angle_beta   90.00
_cell.angle_gamma   90.00
#
_symmetry.space_group_name_H-M   'P 1'
#
loop_
_entity.id
_entity.type
_entity.pdbx_description
1 polymer ?
#
loop_
_entity_poly.entity_id
_entity_poly.type
_entity_poly.pdbx_seq_one_letter_code
_entity_poly.pdbx_strand_id
1 'polypeptide(L)'
;RFYKKVGADALVGFGGFSSFGPAMAARARGMPVFIHEANRAVGKAVRFLAKRSTRLYLPEGMQLEGISPEIIRNFGYPLRHDFRRIPRERARKQLGIGLGDRLLVVLGGSQGAISLNRWVKGNIESLAKEGLSVYCLTGMNNESSGVIEMEGPNGQKVTSRFISFTDEMNVVLSAADLVLSRAGAGAISEIVRCRVPSILV
;
A
#
# COMPACT_ATOMS: atom_id res chain seq x y z
N ARG A 1 21.30 -20.60 -15.42
CA ARG A 1 21.57 -21.53 -14.30
C ARG A 1 20.55 -21.42 -13.16
N PHE A 2 20.18 -20.23 -12.72
CA PHE A 2 19.28 -20.01 -11.56
C PHE A 2 17.93 -20.75 -11.71
N TYR A 3 17.17 -20.51 -12.78
CA TYR A 3 15.84 -21.15 -12.98
C TYR A 3 15.90 -22.68 -12.99
N LYS A 4 16.95 -23.25 -13.59
CA LYS A 4 17.14 -24.71 -13.58
C LYS A 4 17.46 -25.24 -12.18
N LYS A 5 18.23 -24.47 -11.38
CA LYS A 5 18.59 -24.83 -10.01
C LYS A 5 17.38 -24.84 -9.07
N VAL A 6 16.43 -23.91 -9.27
CA VAL A 6 15.23 -23.82 -8.42
C VAL A 6 14.01 -24.54 -8.99
N GLY A 7 14.15 -25.24 -10.12
CA GLY A 7 13.04 -25.98 -10.74
C GLY A 7 11.87 -25.08 -11.15
N ALA A 8 12.15 -23.86 -11.63
CA ALA A 8 11.09 -22.92 -11.97
C ALA A 8 10.40 -23.29 -13.30
N ASP A 9 9.07 -23.38 -13.30
CA ASP A 9 8.24 -23.68 -14.46
C ASP A 9 7.68 -22.41 -15.13
N ALA A 10 7.61 -21.31 -14.41
CA ALA A 10 7.09 -20.04 -14.90
C ALA A 10 7.73 -18.86 -14.16
N LEU A 11 7.60 -17.65 -14.72
CA LEU A 11 7.98 -16.41 -14.06
C LEU A 11 6.78 -15.49 -13.93
N VAL A 12 6.57 -14.95 -12.74
CA VAL A 12 5.63 -13.84 -12.48
C VAL A 12 6.43 -12.60 -12.12
N GLY A 13 6.28 -11.53 -12.89
CA GLY A 13 6.92 -10.23 -12.64
C GLY A 13 5.88 -9.16 -12.27
N PHE A 14 6.15 -8.37 -11.22
CA PHE A 14 5.28 -7.29 -10.76
C PHE A 14 5.73 -5.91 -11.30
N GLY A 15 6.19 -5.86 -12.53
CA GLY A 15 6.65 -4.63 -13.15
C GLY A 15 7.99 -4.14 -12.58
N GLY A 16 8.32 -2.88 -12.89
CA GLY A 16 9.57 -2.27 -12.50
C GLY A 16 10.79 -2.74 -13.32
N PHE A 17 11.90 -2.02 -13.20
CA PHE A 17 13.13 -2.31 -13.94
C PHE A 17 13.77 -3.64 -13.53
N SER A 18 13.68 -4.00 -12.26
CA SER A 18 14.26 -5.23 -11.71
C SER A 18 13.67 -6.52 -12.30
N SER A 19 12.42 -6.50 -12.79
CA SER A 19 11.80 -7.67 -13.42
C SER A 19 12.24 -7.91 -14.86
N PHE A 20 12.89 -6.93 -15.51
CA PHE A 20 13.25 -7.00 -16.92
C PHE A 20 14.25 -8.13 -17.23
N GLY A 21 15.40 -8.15 -16.56
CA GLY A 21 16.43 -9.19 -16.77
C GLY A 21 15.92 -10.61 -16.50
N PRO A 22 15.30 -10.86 -15.34
CA PRO A 22 14.67 -12.16 -15.06
C PRO A 22 13.65 -12.58 -16.11
N ALA A 23 12.75 -11.70 -16.56
CA ALA A 23 11.73 -12.02 -17.55
C ALA A 23 12.34 -12.39 -18.91
N MET A 24 13.35 -11.65 -19.36
CA MET A 24 14.06 -11.98 -20.60
C MET A 24 14.81 -13.32 -20.51
N ALA A 25 15.45 -13.60 -19.38
CA ALA A 25 16.13 -14.86 -19.14
C ALA A 25 15.17 -16.07 -19.07
N ALA A 26 13.96 -15.89 -18.49
CA ALA A 26 12.91 -16.90 -18.49
C ALA A 26 12.43 -17.20 -19.91
N ARG A 27 12.12 -16.14 -20.67
CA ARG A 27 11.68 -16.27 -22.06
C ARG A 27 12.72 -16.94 -22.95
N ALA A 28 13.99 -16.60 -22.83
CA ALA A 28 15.09 -17.25 -23.59
C ALA A 28 15.19 -18.76 -23.32
N ARG A 29 14.53 -19.24 -22.27
CA ARG A 29 14.43 -20.65 -21.89
C ARG A 29 13.11 -21.31 -22.29
N GLY A 30 12.24 -20.59 -23.00
CA GLY A 30 10.89 -21.06 -23.34
C GLY A 30 9.92 -21.09 -22.17
N MET A 31 10.26 -20.50 -21.04
CA MET A 31 9.40 -20.48 -19.87
C MET A 31 8.24 -19.47 -20.05
N PRO A 32 7.04 -19.81 -19.60
CA PRO A 32 5.93 -18.85 -19.54
C PRO A 32 6.28 -17.64 -18.67
N VAL A 33 5.97 -16.44 -19.17
CA VAL A 33 6.21 -15.17 -18.47
C VAL A 33 4.87 -14.47 -18.28
N PHE A 34 4.53 -14.18 -17.03
CA PHE A 34 3.34 -13.46 -16.61
C PHE A 34 3.77 -12.12 -16.02
N ILE A 35 3.18 -11.02 -16.49
CA ILE A 35 3.52 -9.68 -16.00
C ILE A 35 2.26 -9.07 -15.36
N HIS A 36 2.38 -8.58 -14.15
CA HIS A 36 1.38 -7.79 -13.47
C HIS A 36 1.83 -6.33 -13.38
N GLU A 37 1.00 -5.40 -13.84
CA GLU A 37 1.19 -3.96 -13.69
C GLU A 37 0.01 -3.39 -12.90
N ALA A 38 0.33 -2.80 -11.76
CA ALA A 38 -0.66 -2.23 -10.87
C ALA A 38 -1.00 -0.77 -11.19
N ASN A 39 -0.13 -0.08 -11.93
CA ASN A 39 -0.29 1.34 -12.21
C ASN A 39 -1.03 1.55 -13.53
N ARG A 40 -1.87 2.57 -13.59
CA ARG A 40 -2.50 2.98 -14.85
C ARG A 40 -1.50 3.58 -15.84
N ALA A 41 -0.45 4.22 -15.35
CA ALA A 41 0.68 4.67 -16.17
C ALA A 41 1.70 3.54 -16.31
N VAL A 42 1.58 2.75 -17.38
CA VAL A 42 2.44 1.59 -17.64
C VAL A 42 3.87 2.03 -17.96
N GLY A 43 4.83 1.53 -17.18
CA GLY A 43 6.25 1.84 -17.35
C GLY A 43 6.87 1.25 -18.63
N LYS A 44 7.99 1.83 -19.11
CA LYS A 44 8.70 1.39 -20.34
C LYS A 44 9.10 -0.08 -20.31
N ALA A 45 9.59 -0.57 -19.16
CA ALA A 45 9.97 -1.97 -19.00
C ALA A 45 8.78 -2.92 -19.21
N VAL A 46 7.63 -2.60 -18.61
CA VAL A 46 6.41 -3.40 -18.77
C VAL A 46 5.89 -3.34 -20.20
N ARG A 47 5.88 -2.17 -20.87
CA ARG A 47 5.48 -2.06 -22.28
C ARG A 47 6.33 -2.96 -23.18
N PHE A 48 7.62 -3.03 -22.94
CA PHE A 48 8.52 -3.92 -23.69
C PHE A 48 8.25 -5.38 -23.39
N LEU A 49 8.12 -5.76 -22.13
CA LEU A 49 7.88 -7.12 -21.69
C LEU A 49 6.49 -7.64 -22.09
N ALA A 50 5.48 -6.77 -22.13
CA ALA A 50 4.11 -7.10 -22.52
C ALA A 50 4.03 -7.80 -23.88
N LYS A 51 4.78 -7.30 -24.88
CA LYS A 51 4.86 -7.92 -26.23
C LYS A 51 5.46 -9.33 -26.22
N ARG A 52 6.05 -9.74 -25.11
CA ARG A 52 6.81 -10.99 -24.95
C ARG A 52 6.30 -11.86 -23.82
N SER A 53 5.24 -11.43 -23.15
CA SER A 53 4.63 -12.17 -22.05
C SER A 53 3.57 -13.15 -22.54
N THR A 54 3.38 -14.21 -21.78
CA THR A 54 2.29 -15.18 -21.99
C THR A 54 0.95 -14.57 -21.61
N ARG A 55 0.92 -13.77 -20.52
CA ARG A 55 -0.24 -12.98 -20.08
C ARG A 55 0.25 -11.68 -19.46
N LEU A 56 -0.58 -10.66 -19.62
CA LEU A 56 -0.42 -9.34 -19.02
C LEU A 56 -1.63 -9.03 -18.14
N TYR A 57 -1.41 -8.84 -16.85
CA TYR A 57 -2.43 -8.47 -15.88
C TYR A 57 -2.40 -6.98 -15.66
N LEU A 58 -3.51 -6.31 -15.93
CA LEU A 58 -3.68 -4.86 -15.83
C LEU A 58 -4.84 -4.51 -14.90
N PRO A 59 -4.86 -3.28 -14.35
CA PRO A 59 -6.04 -2.77 -13.65
C PRO A 59 -7.31 -2.86 -14.48
N GLU A 60 -8.46 -2.93 -13.78
CA GLU A 60 -9.78 -3.05 -14.39
C GLU A 60 -10.02 -2.02 -15.49
N GLY A 61 -10.55 -2.50 -16.63
CA GLY A 61 -10.88 -1.66 -17.80
C GLY A 61 -9.68 -1.16 -18.60
N MET A 62 -8.44 -1.55 -18.25
CA MET A 62 -7.26 -1.13 -19.02
C MET A 62 -7.00 -2.02 -20.23
N GLN A 63 -6.59 -1.37 -21.31
CA GLN A 63 -5.95 -1.95 -22.47
C GLN A 63 -4.56 -1.34 -22.64
N LEU A 64 -3.71 -1.97 -23.44
CA LEU A 64 -2.37 -1.45 -23.74
C LEU A 64 -2.17 -1.48 -25.25
N GLU A 65 -1.99 -0.31 -25.83
CA GLU A 65 -1.78 -0.14 -27.27
C GLU A 65 -0.63 -1.02 -27.81
N GLY A 66 -0.87 -1.69 -28.92
CA GLY A 66 0.08 -2.61 -29.56
C GLY A 66 0.26 -3.95 -28.83
N ILE A 67 -0.65 -4.29 -27.91
CA ILE A 67 -0.71 -5.59 -27.24
C ILE A 67 -2.05 -6.27 -27.57
N SER A 68 -2.01 -7.55 -27.96
CA SER A 68 -3.22 -8.32 -28.23
C SER A 68 -4.11 -8.40 -26.99
N PRO A 69 -5.42 -8.07 -27.11
CA PRO A 69 -6.38 -8.23 -26.03
C PRO A 69 -6.45 -9.66 -25.46
N GLU A 70 -6.13 -10.67 -26.26
CA GLU A 70 -6.16 -12.07 -25.87
C GLU A 70 -5.18 -12.42 -24.75
N ILE A 71 -4.06 -11.70 -24.64
CA ILE A 71 -3.10 -11.91 -23.56
C ILE A 71 -3.36 -11.02 -22.35
N ILE A 72 -4.22 -9.99 -22.47
CA ILE A 72 -4.58 -9.09 -21.37
C ILE A 72 -5.63 -9.75 -20.48
N ARG A 73 -5.43 -9.61 -19.19
CA ARG A 73 -6.41 -9.95 -18.15
C ARG A 73 -6.51 -8.77 -17.20
N ASN A 74 -7.73 -8.34 -16.93
CA ASN A 74 -7.96 -7.32 -15.94
C ASN A 74 -8.01 -7.98 -14.56
N PHE A 75 -7.14 -7.54 -13.68
CA PHE A 75 -6.99 -8.08 -12.33
C PHE A 75 -6.53 -6.98 -11.39
N GLY A 76 -7.20 -6.87 -10.25
CA GLY A 76 -6.86 -5.90 -9.22
C GLY A 76 -5.48 -6.16 -8.59
N TYR A 77 -5.04 -5.24 -7.73
CA TYR A 77 -3.79 -5.42 -6.98
C TYR A 77 -3.92 -6.63 -6.04
N PRO A 78 -2.98 -7.59 -6.09
CA PRO A 78 -3.03 -8.77 -5.24
C PRO A 78 -2.69 -8.40 -3.79
N LEU A 79 -3.70 -8.40 -2.94
CA LEU A 79 -3.53 -8.29 -1.50
C LEU A 79 -3.28 -9.67 -0.87
N ARG A 80 -2.66 -9.70 0.31
CA ARG A 80 -2.53 -10.92 1.09
C ARG A 80 -3.90 -11.55 1.32
N HIS A 81 -3.99 -12.87 1.31
CA HIS A 81 -5.25 -13.60 1.45
C HIS A 81 -6.00 -13.27 2.75
N ASP A 82 -5.27 -13.04 3.82
CA ASP A 82 -5.78 -12.68 5.15
C ASP A 82 -6.11 -11.19 5.29
N PHE A 83 -5.76 -10.36 4.28
CA PHE A 83 -6.02 -8.92 4.32
C PHE A 83 -7.51 -8.63 4.12
N ARG A 84 -8.21 -8.38 5.22
CA ARG A 84 -9.63 -8.06 5.23
C ARG A 84 -9.97 -7.05 6.31
N ARG A 85 -11.00 -6.27 6.06
CA ARG A 85 -11.59 -5.42 7.08
C ARG A 85 -12.08 -6.26 8.27
N ILE A 86 -11.79 -5.80 9.47
CA ILE A 86 -12.31 -6.37 10.72
C ILE A 86 -13.28 -5.37 11.37
N PRO A 87 -14.12 -5.81 12.34
CA PRO A 87 -14.99 -4.90 13.08
C PRO A 87 -14.20 -3.77 13.73
N ARG A 88 -14.70 -2.53 13.62
CA ARG A 88 -14.03 -1.32 14.12
C ARG A 88 -13.72 -1.39 15.60
N GLU A 89 -14.65 -1.91 16.39
CA GLU A 89 -14.50 -2.06 17.84
C GLU A 89 -13.31 -2.97 18.15
N ARG A 90 -13.19 -4.09 17.44
CA ARG A 90 -12.08 -5.01 17.58
C ARG A 90 -10.75 -4.36 17.19
N ALA A 91 -10.72 -3.67 16.06
CA ALA A 91 -9.53 -2.98 15.58
C ALA A 91 -9.05 -1.92 16.56
N ARG A 92 -9.96 -1.09 17.06
CA ARG A 92 -9.67 -0.04 18.05
C ARG A 92 -9.20 -0.60 19.37
N LYS A 93 -9.82 -1.68 19.85
CA LYS A 93 -9.39 -2.38 21.07
C LYS A 93 -7.94 -2.90 20.92
N GLN A 94 -7.58 -3.50 19.79
CA GLN A 94 -6.23 -3.98 19.52
C GLN A 94 -5.19 -2.85 19.52
N LEU A 95 -5.56 -1.67 19.02
CA LEU A 95 -4.67 -0.50 18.97
C LEU A 95 -4.72 0.35 20.25
N GLY A 96 -5.57 0.02 21.24
CA GLY A 96 -5.78 0.83 22.45
C GLY A 96 -6.32 2.22 22.12
N ILE A 97 -7.28 2.31 21.18
CA ILE A 97 -7.96 3.53 20.75
C ILE A 97 -9.39 3.47 21.22
N GLY A 98 -9.89 4.55 21.79
CA GLY A 98 -11.27 4.68 22.25
C GLY A 98 -12.28 4.61 21.10
N LEU A 99 -13.48 4.08 21.37
CA LEU A 99 -14.53 4.00 20.34
C LEU A 99 -15.03 5.38 19.89
N GLY A 100 -15.00 6.35 20.79
CA GLY A 100 -15.39 7.74 20.53
C GLY A 100 -14.28 8.62 19.96
N ASP A 101 -13.03 8.14 19.94
CA ASP A 101 -11.90 8.93 19.44
C ASP A 101 -12.01 9.12 17.92
N ARG A 102 -11.59 10.28 17.45
CA ARG A 102 -11.43 10.54 16.00
C ARG A 102 -10.02 10.19 15.59
N LEU A 103 -9.86 9.23 14.68
CA LEU A 103 -8.57 8.69 14.27
C LEU A 103 -8.22 9.04 12.81
N LEU A 104 -7.17 9.83 12.64
CA LEU A 104 -6.49 10.03 11.37
C LEU A 104 -5.33 9.06 11.25
N VAL A 105 -5.33 8.22 10.21
CA VAL A 105 -4.20 7.37 9.84
C VAL A 105 -3.40 8.02 8.72
N VAL A 106 -2.08 8.11 8.86
CA VAL A 106 -1.20 8.72 7.85
C VAL A 106 -0.22 7.69 7.31
N LEU A 107 -0.23 7.48 5.97
CA LEU A 107 0.53 6.46 5.28
C LEU A 107 1.49 7.07 4.26
N GLY A 108 2.79 6.98 4.53
CA GLY A 108 3.85 7.40 3.60
C GLY A 108 4.30 6.34 2.59
N GLY A 109 3.74 5.10 2.68
CA GLY A 109 4.25 3.92 1.98
C GLY A 109 5.36 3.22 2.77
N SER A 110 5.87 2.07 2.27
CA SER A 110 6.84 1.21 2.99
C SER A 110 8.15 1.92 3.37
N GLN A 111 8.61 2.86 2.55
CA GLN A 111 9.81 3.68 2.83
C GLN A 111 9.48 4.94 3.64
N GLY A 112 8.20 5.19 3.89
CA GLY A 112 7.72 6.43 4.47
C GLY A 112 7.71 7.61 3.48
N ALA A 113 7.17 8.74 3.92
CA ALA A 113 7.18 9.99 3.18
C ALA A 113 7.62 11.12 4.11
N ILE A 114 8.83 11.60 3.93
CA ILE A 114 9.43 12.66 4.79
C ILE A 114 8.51 13.89 4.87
N SER A 115 7.91 14.28 3.74
CA SER A 115 6.97 15.41 3.68
C SER A 115 5.73 15.19 4.56
N LEU A 116 5.09 14.01 4.49
CA LEU A 116 3.95 13.68 5.32
C LEU A 116 4.33 13.58 6.80
N ASN A 117 5.44 12.92 7.10
CA ASN A 117 5.93 12.80 8.48
C ASN A 117 6.20 14.17 9.09
N ARG A 118 6.82 15.09 8.32
CA ARG A 118 7.08 16.48 8.74
C ARG A 118 5.78 17.25 8.93
N TRP A 119 4.83 17.08 8.01
CA TRP A 119 3.53 17.73 8.10
C TRP A 119 2.78 17.30 9.37
N VAL A 120 2.73 15.99 9.67
CA VAL A 120 2.11 15.49 10.90
C VAL A 120 2.77 16.11 12.12
N LYS A 121 4.11 16.06 12.22
CA LYS A 121 4.85 16.60 13.36
C LYS A 121 4.60 18.12 13.56
N GLY A 122 4.56 18.87 12.46
CA GLY A 122 4.32 20.32 12.51
C GLY A 122 2.87 20.72 12.83
N ASN A 123 1.91 19.79 12.69
CA ASN A 123 0.50 20.07 12.92
C ASN A 123 -0.09 19.28 14.10
N ILE A 124 0.72 18.52 14.83
CA ILE A 124 0.23 17.58 15.83
C ILE A 124 -0.58 18.27 16.95
N GLU A 125 -0.15 19.46 17.39
CA GLU A 125 -0.87 20.25 18.39
C GLU A 125 -2.22 20.75 17.87
N SER A 126 -2.27 21.24 16.63
CA SER A 126 -3.51 21.70 16.00
C SER A 126 -4.48 20.56 15.83
N LEU A 127 -4.01 19.38 15.39
CA LEU A 127 -4.84 18.18 15.28
C LEU A 127 -5.39 17.74 16.64
N ALA A 128 -4.56 17.80 17.69
CA ALA A 128 -5.00 17.46 19.04
C ALA A 128 -6.06 18.45 19.57
N LYS A 129 -5.89 19.75 19.32
CA LYS A 129 -6.90 20.78 19.66
C LYS A 129 -8.25 20.55 18.98
N GLU A 130 -8.25 19.92 17.82
CA GLU A 130 -9.48 19.48 17.13
C GLU A 130 -9.97 18.10 17.60
N GLY A 131 -9.32 17.48 18.60
CA GLY A 131 -9.67 16.16 19.12
C GLY A 131 -9.33 15.01 18.18
N LEU A 132 -8.36 15.20 17.24
CA LEU A 132 -7.91 14.17 16.33
C LEU A 132 -6.68 13.45 16.87
N SER A 133 -6.82 12.17 17.15
CA SER A 133 -5.70 11.25 17.35
C SER A 133 -5.07 10.88 16.00
N VAL A 134 -3.75 10.79 15.95
CA VAL A 134 -3.01 10.41 14.73
C VAL A 134 -2.32 9.07 14.91
N TYR A 135 -2.45 8.21 13.92
CA TYR A 135 -1.63 7.00 13.77
C TYR A 135 -0.78 7.15 12.49
N CYS A 136 0.49 7.49 12.67
CA CYS A 136 1.39 7.80 11.56
C CYS A 136 2.38 6.65 11.33
N LEU A 137 2.33 6.04 10.13
CA LEU A 137 3.33 5.08 9.68
C LEU A 137 4.48 5.83 9.01
N THR A 138 5.58 5.97 9.75
CA THR A 138 6.72 6.81 9.37
C THR A 138 7.61 6.20 8.30
N GLY A 139 7.56 4.87 8.12
CA GLY A 139 8.42 4.10 7.21
C GLY A 139 9.64 3.50 7.91
N MET A 140 10.12 2.36 7.40
CA MET A 140 11.18 1.56 8.05
C MET A 140 12.51 2.30 8.24
N ASN A 141 12.80 3.30 7.40
CA ASN A 141 14.05 4.06 7.46
C ASN A 141 13.96 5.35 8.31
N ASN A 142 12.86 5.55 9.03
CA ASN A 142 12.64 6.74 9.84
C ASN A 142 12.55 6.36 11.33
N GLU A 143 13.45 6.89 12.13
CA GLU A 143 13.66 6.57 13.56
C GLU A 143 12.62 7.16 14.53
N SER A 144 11.44 7.50 14.11
CA SER A 144 10.49 8.16 15.01
C SER A 144 9.31 7.28 15.38
N SER A 145 9.57 6.18 16.08
CA SER A 145 8.51 5.50 16.85
C SER A 145 8.32 6.18 18.20
N GLY A 146 7.07 6.43 18.58
CA GLY A 146 6.76 7.08 19.84
C GLY A 146 5.27 7.36 20.01
N VAL A 147 4.92 7.74 21.22
CA VAL A 147 3.56 8.15 21.60
C VAL A 147 3.63 9.58 22.10
N ILE A 148 2.73 10.42 21.62
CA ILE A 148 2.54 11.81 22.06
C ILE A 148 1.13 11.91 22.62
N GLU A 149 1.02 12.41 23.83
CA GLU A 149 -0.24 12.66 24.51
C GLU A 149 -0.45 14.14 24.69
N MET A 150 -1.61 14.63 24.33
CA MET A 150 -2.00 16.03 24.41
C MET A 150 -3.42 16.16 24.95
N GLU A 151 -3.76 17.36 25.38
CA GLU A 151 -5.11 17.70 25.78
C GLU A 151 -5.93 18.15 24.57
N GLY A 152 -7.11 17.59 24.41
CA GLY A 152 -8.07 17.94 23.36
C GLY A 152 -9.03 19.05 23.79
N PRO A 153 -10.02 19.40 22.93
CA PRO A 153 -10.86 20.58 23.10
C PRO A 153 -11.72 20.61 24.41
N ASN A 154 -12.00 19.46 24.98
CA ASN A 154 -12.81 19.35 26.22
C ASN A 154 -12.00 18.78 27.40
N GLY A 155 -10.67 18.94 27.38
CA GLY A 155 -9.77 18.35 28.37
C GLY A 155 -9.59 16.84 28.24
N GLN A 156 -10.15 16.21 27.18
CA GLN A 156 -9.94 14.79 26.94
C GLN A 156 -8.51 14.53 26.43
N LYS A 157 -8.01 13.37 26.76
CA LYS A 157 -6.71 12.91 26.29
C LYS A 157 -6.77 12.54 24.80
N VAL A 158 -5.91 13.14 23.98
CA VAL A 158 -5.69 12.82 22.58
C VAL A 158 -4.34 12.14 22.45
N THR A 159 -4.32 10.93 21.93
CA THR A 159 -3.09 10.11 21.84
C THR A 159 -2.71 9.89 20.38
N SER A 160 -1.54 10.39 20.00
CA SER A 160 -0.96 10.17 18.66
C SER A 160 0.21 9.20 18.72
N ARG A 161 0.27 8.28 17.75
CA ARG A 161 1.27 7.22 17.66
C ARG A 161 2.05 7.33 16.37
N PHE A 162 3.37 7.22 16.48
CA PHE A 162 4.30 7.14 15.36
C PHE A 162 4.92 5.76 15.36
N ILE A 163 4.73 5.00 14.30
CA ILE A 163 5.18 3.61 14.17
C ILE A 163 5.96 3.49 12.87
N SER A 164 7.13 2.88 12.88
CA SER A 164 7.96 2.72 11.69
C SER A 164 7.32 1.76 10.69
N PHE A 165 6.78 0.64 11.16
CA PHE A 165 6.18 -0.40 10.33
C PHE A 165 5.17 -1.22 11.11
N THR A 166 4.19 -1.80 10.41
CA THR A 166 3.26 -2.78 10.97
C THR A 166 2.88 -3.84 9.92
N ASP A 167 2.77 -5.09 10.34
CA ASP A 167 2.19 -6.17 9.55
C ASP A 167 0.65 -6.21 9.63
N GLU A 168 0.08 -5.48 10.59
CA GLU A 168 -1.36 -5.44 10.89
C GLU A 168 -2.06 -4.23 10.24
N MET A 169 -1.69 -3.91 8.98
CA MET A 169 -2.26 -2.77 8.26
C MET A 169 -3.79 -2.84 8.17
N ASN A 170 -4.36 -4.03 8.05
CA ASN A 170 -5.80 -4.24 8.04
C ASN A 170 -6.46 -3.81 9.37
N VAL A 171 -5.78 -3.99 10.50
CA VAL A 171 -6.25 -3.52 11.82
C VAL A 171 -6.23 -1.99 11.85
N VAL A 172 -5.10 -1.38 11.47
CA VAL A 172 -4.92 0.08 11.44
C VAL A 172 -5.98 0.75 10.56
N LEU A 173 -6.17 0.25 9.33
CA LEU A 173 -7.17 0.80 8.41
C LEU A 173 -8.61 0.56 8.87
N SER A 174 -8.88 -0.58 9.52
CA SER A 174 -10.22 -0.86 10.07
C SER A 174 -10.59 0.03 11.27
N ALA A 175 -9.59 0.53 12.00
CA ALA A 175 -9.79 1.44 13.13
C ALA A 175 -10.00 2.90 12.70
N ALA A 176 -9.51 3.29 11.52
CA ALA A 176 -9.45 4.66 11.02
C ALA A 176 -10.84 5.27 10.73
N ASP A 177 -10.95 6.57 10.95
CA ASP A 177 -12.06 7.41 10.45
C ASP A 177 -11.68 8.04 9.11
N LEU A 178 -10.42 8.42 8.96
CA LEU A 178 -9.87 9.02 7.75
C LEU A 178 -8.44 8.56 7.54
N VAL A 179 -8.06 8.36 6.29
CA VAL A 179 -6.68 8.05 5.90
C VAL A 179 -6.12 9.18 5.05
N LEU A 180 -4.94 9.67 5.38
CA LEU A 180 -4.12 10.52 4.52
C LEU A 180 -2.98 9.68 3.95
N SER A 181 -2.93 9.50 2.64
CA SER A 181 -1.98 8.56 2.03
C SER A 181 -1.40 9.07 0.72
N ARG A 182 -0.17 8.65 0.42
CA ARG A 182 0.33 8.69 -0.95
C ARG A 182 -0.47 7.72 -1.83
N ALA A 183 -0.71 8.10 -3.09
CA ALA A 183 -1.51 7.36 -4.06
C ALA A 183 -0.79 6.12 -4.65
N GLY A 184 -0.11 5.31 -3.82
CA GLY A 184 0.51 4.05 -4.26
C GLY A 184 -0.54 2.95 -4.47
N ALA A 185 -0.37 2.11 -5.50
CA ALA A 185 -1.34 1.07 -5.88
C ALA A 185 -1.67 0.10 -4.72
N GLY A 186 -0.66 -0.31 -3.93
CA GLY A 186 -0.87 -1.16 -2.75
C GLY A 186 -1.72 -0.47 -1.69
N ALA A 187 -1.34 0.77 -1.31
CA ALA A 187 -2.07 1.54 -0.29
C ALA A 187 -3.53 1.80 -0.71
N ILE A 188 -3.75 2.21 -1.98
CA ILE A 188 -5.11 2.40 -2.51
C ILE A 188 -5.93 1.11 -2.41
N SER A 189 -5.35 -0.03 -2.80
CA SER A 189 -6.04 -1.33 -2.76
C SER A 189 -6.40 -1.77 -1.34
N GLU A 190 -5.51 -1.52 -0.38
CA GLU A 190 -5.75 -1.78 1.05
C GLU A 190 -6.85 -0.85 1.62
N ILE A 191 -6.79 0.44 1.30
CA ILE A 191 -7.80 1.44 1.70
C ILE A 191 -9.18 1.06 1.17
N VAL A 192 -9.27 0.74 -0.13
CA VAL A 192 -10.52 0.29 -0.77
C VAL A 192 -11.04 -1.00 -0.13
N ARG A 193 -10.15 -1.98 0.13
CA ARG A 193 -10.52 -3.23 0.78
C ARG A 193 -11.09 -3.02 2.19
N CYS A 194 -10.55 -2.05 2.92
CA CYS A 194 -11.03 -1.67 4.24
C CYS A 194 -12.21 -0.68 4.21
N ARG A 195 -12.57 -0.15 3.04
CA ARG A 195 -13.68 0.81 2.85
C ARG A 195 -13.56 2.01 3.79
N VAL A 196 -12.38 2.58 3.90
CA VAL A 196 -12.12 3.75 4.75
C VAL A 196 -12.02 5.01 3.89
N PRO A 197 -12.63 6.14 4.30
CA PRO A 197 -12.48 7.42 3.62
C PRO A 197 -11.03 7.85 3.55
N SER A 198 -10.59 8.45 2.43
CA SER A 198 -9.19 8.80 2.27
C SER A 198 -8.96 10.09 1.48
N ILE A 199 -7.88 10.78 1.83
CA ILE A 199 -7.28 11.88 1.08
C ILE A 199 -5.99 11.33 0.47
N LEU A 200 -5.87 11.39 -0.85
CA LEU A 200 -4.70 10.91 -1.59
C LEU A 200 -3.87 12.11 -2.07
N VAL A 201 -2.55 12.00 -1.89
CA VAL A 201 -1.56 13.03 -2.24
C VAL A 201 -0.39 12.46 -3.04
#